data_fd3c19b82d31011bbe4a4b7632768a71
#
_entry.id   fd3c19b82d31011bbe4a4b7632768a71
#
_cell.length_a   1.000
_cell.length_b   1.000
_cell.length_c   1.000
_cell.angle_alpha   90.00
_cell.angle_beta   90.00
_cell.angle_gamma   90.00
#
_symmetry.space_group_name_H-M   'P 1'
#
loop_
_entity.id
_entity.type
_entity.pdbx_description
1 polymer ?
#
loop_
_entity_poly.entity_id
_entity_poly.type
_entity_poly.pdbx_seq_one_letter_code
_entity_poly.pdbx_strand_id
1 'polypeptide(L)'
;MRVVYKDLPLARHELAHGAHEAARCAGAAGRYWGYHDRLFAAQPAFDRPDLIRYAADLGIDASAFTRCLESRQFAAEVDGDIAQARQLGIRGTPTFLINGRRLVGAHPVATFRDVITDALGRRRDAEKEE
;
A
#
# COMPACT_ATOMS: atom_id res chain seq x y z
N MET A 1 5.02 -7.10 15.64
CA MET A 1 3.96 -6.93 14.63
C MET A 1 4.60 -6.68 13.26
N ARG A 2 4.09 -7.29 12.22
CA ARG A 2 4.52 -7.04 10.82
C ARG A 2 3.35 -6.43 10.05
N VAL A 3 3.61 -5.33 9.33
CA VAL A 3 2.63 -4.68 8.46
C VAL A 3 3.04 -4.93 7.01
N VAL A 4 2.10 -5.38 6.19
CA VAL A 4 2.27 -5.58 4.75
C VAL A 4 1.26 -4.70 4.04
N TYR A 5 1.75 -3.80 3.19
CA TYR A 5 0.91 -2.96 2.36
C TYR A 5 0.68 -3.63 1.01
N LYS A 6 -0.57 -3.66 0.57
CA LYS A 6 -0.98 -4.22 -0.72
C LYS A 6 -1.64 -3.15 -1.58
N ASP A 7 -1.44 -3.26 -2.88
CA ASP A 7 -1.97 -2.31 -3.85
C ASP A 7 -3.39 -2.66 -4.28
N LEU A 8 -4.29 -1.70 -4.20
CA LEU A 8 -5.63 -1.84 -4.75
C LEU A 8 -6.10 -0.50 -5.35
N PRO A 9 -5.50 -0.07 -6.47
CA PRO A 9 -5.99 1.10 -7.18
C PRO A 9 -7.39 0.80 -7.73
N LEU A 10 -8.37 1.62 -7.34
CA LEU A 10 -9.73 1.46 -7.80
C LEU A 10 -9.88 2.07 -9.20
N ALA A 11 -10.56 1.37 -10.11
CA ALA A 11 -10.69 1.78 -11.51
C ALA A 11 -11.31 3.18 -11.69
N ARG A 12 -12.18 3.62 -10.78
CA ARG A 12 -12.77 4.96 -10.79
C ARG A 12 -11.78 6.10 -10.50
N HIS A 13 -10.60 5.77 -9.98
CA HIS A 13 -9.51 6.71 -9.74
C HIS A 13 -8.41 6.50 -10.79
N GLU A 14 -8.54 7.17 -11.92
CA GLU A 14 -7.71 6.95 -13.12
C GLU A 14 -6.20 7.06 -12.88
N LEU A 15 -5.79 7.94 -11.97
CA LEU A 15 -4.37 8.16 -11.66
C LEU A 15 -3.83 7.24 -10.56
N ALA A 16 -4.69 6.45 -9.90
CA ALA A 16 -4.29 5.64 -8.76
C ALA A 16 -3.29 4.54 -9.15
N HIS A 17 -3.48 3.84 -10.26
CA HIS A 17 -2.57 2.78 -10.69
C HIS A 17 -1.14 3.31 -10.87
N GLY A 18 -0.97 4.44 -11.54
CA GLY A 18 0.33 5.11 -11.70
C GLY A 18 0.95 5.54 -10.37
N ALA A 19 0.16 6.03 -9.43
CA ALA A 19 0.64 6.39 -8.10
C ALA A 19 1.13 5.16 -7.30
N HIS A 20 0.44 4.02 -7.42
CA HIS A 20 0.88 2.75 -6.82
C HIS A 20 2.19 2.24 -7.45
N GLU A 21 2.31 2.27 -8.78
CA GLU A 21 3.56 1.95 -9.48
C GLU A 21 4.71 2.86 -9.03
N ALA A 22 4.43 4.16 -8.86
CA ALA A 22 5.42 5.14 -8.38
C ALA A 22 5.90 4.82 -6.95
N ALA A 23 5.00 4.44 -6.07
CA ALA A 23 5.38 4.02 -4.71
C ALA A 23 6.30 2.79 -4.72
N ARG A 24 6.05 1.84 -5.62
CA ARG A 24 6.93 0.69 -5.82
C ARG A 24 8.30 1.08 -6.40
N CYS A 25 8.34 2.02 -7.34
CA CYS A 25 9.59 2.59 -7.85
C CYS A 25 10.40 3.27 -6.73
N ALA A 26 9.75 4.02 -5.85
CA ALA A 26 10.38 4.60 -4.68
C ALA A 26 10.88 3.52 -3.71
N GLY A 27 10.16 2.42 -3.59
CA GLY A 27 10.54 1.25 -2.81
C GLY A 27 11.83 0.60 -3.31
N ALA A 28 12.04 0.53 -4.61
CA ALA A 28 13.29 0.06 -5.22
C ALA A 28 14.50 0.92 -4.83
N ALA A 29 14.26 2.20 -4.51
CA ALA A 29 15.28 3.12 -3.99
C ALA A 29 15.32 3.16 -2.45
N GLY A 30 14.64 2.26 -1.74
CA GLY A 30 14.59 2.21 -0.28
C GLY A 30 13.76 3.31 0.37
N ARG A 31 12.82 3.91 -0.38
CA ARG A 31 12.03 5.07 0.07
C ARG A 31 10.51 4.86 0.01
N TYR A 32 10.05 3.61 0.09
CA TYR A 32 8.63 3.29 -0.06
C TYR A 32 7.74 4.08 0.92
N TRP A 33 8.02 4.00 2.22
CA TRP A 33 7.16 4.62 3.24
C TRP A 33 7.17 6.14 3.20
N GLY A 34 8.32 6.75 2.96
CA GLY A 34 8.41 8.21 2.77
C GLY A 34 7.61 8.67 1.56
N TYR A 35 7.66 7.92 0.48
CA TYR A 35 6.89 8.21 -0.73
C TYR A 35 5.38 7.96 -0.53
N HIS A 36 5.02 6.88 0.14
CA HIS A 36 3.64 6.58 0.57
C HIS A 36 3.05 7.77 1.35
N ASP A 37 3.74 8.24 2.36
CA ASP A 37 3.29 9.37 3.17
C ASP A 37 3.13 10.65 2.33
N ARG A 38 4.07 10.87 1.40
CA ARG A 38 4.01 12.01 0.47
C ARG A 38 2.77 11.94 -0.44
N LEU A 39 2.44 10.77 -0.96
CA LEU A 39 1.24 10.59 -1.78
C LEU A 39 -0.03 10.92 -0.99
N PHE A 40 -0.16 10.45 0.23
CA PHE A 40 -1.32 10.77 1.08
C PHE A 40 -1.42 12.29 1.35
N ALA A 41 -0.31 12.95 1.60
CA ALA A 41 -0.28 14.41 1.85
C ALA A 41 -0.61 15.23 0.59
N ALA A 42 -0.34 14.69 -0.60
CA ALA A 42 -0.46 15.40 -1.86
C ALA A 42 -1.71 15.07 -2.68
N GLN A 43 -2.61 14.21 -2.17
CA GLN A 43 -3.82 13.84 -2.89
C GLN A 43 -4.62 15.07 -3.34
N PRO A 44 -5.19 15.08 -4.55
CA PRO A 44 -5.15 14.05 -5.61
C PRO A 44 -4.11 14.31 -6.72
N ALA A 45 -3.04 15.06 -6.44
CA ALA A 45 -2.04 15.48 -7.43
C ALA A 45 -1.10 14.32 -7.79
N PHE A 46 -1.51 13.47 -8.75
CA PHE A 46 -0.82 12.25 -9.14
C PHE A 46 -0.46 12.20 -10.63
N ASP A 47 -0.40 13.34 -11.29
CA ASP A 47 0.14 13.42 -12.64
C ASP A 47 1.62 13.05 -12.66
N ARG A 48 2.11 12.55 -13.80
CA ARG A 48 3.50 12.11 -13.93
C ARG A 48 4.54 13.14 -13.44
N PRO A 49 4.45 14.43 -13.80
CA PRO A 49 5.37 15.45 -13.28
C PRO A 49 5.34 15.56 -11.75
N ASP A 50 4.17 15.43 -11.14
CA ASP A 50 4.02 15.47 -9.69
C ASP A 50 4.69 14.27 -9.04
N LEU A 51 4.48 13.07 -9.56
CA LEU A 51 5.09 11.84 -9.06
C LEU A 51 6.62 11.90 -9.10
N ILE A 52 7.18 12.46 -10.18
CA ILE A 52 8.64 12.64 -10.32
C ILE A 52 9.15 13.68 -9.31
N ARG A 53 8.42 14.77 -9.12
CA ARG A 53 8.79 15.81 -8.16
C ARG A 53 8.82 15.24 -6.73
N TYR A 54 7.84 14.45 -6.34
CA TYR A 54 7.81 13.83 -4.99
C TYR A 54 9.01 12.92 -4.75
N ALA A 55 9.44 12.19 -5.77
CA ALA A 55 10.64 11.36 -5.68
C ALA A 55 11.90 12.21 -5.49
N ALA A 56 12.03 13.30 -6.26
CA ALA A 56 13.16 14.24 -6.13
C ALA A 56 13.20 14.89 -4.74
N ASP A 57 12.06 15.30 -4.18
CA ASP A 57 11.94 15.87 -2.84
C ASP A 57 12.43 14.90 -1.75
N LEU A 58 12.34 13.59 -1.99
CA LEU A 58 12.82 12.54 -1.10
C LEU A 58 14.28 12.10 -1.37
N GLY A 59 14.96 12.79 -2.27
CA GLY A 59 16.35 12.49 -2.62
C GLY A 59 16.52 11.26 -3.51
N ILE A 60 15.46 10.81 -4.18
CA ILE A 60 15.52 9.72 -5.16
C ILE A 60 16.06 10.28 -6.48
N ASP A 61 16.97 9.54 -7.12
CA ASP A 61 17.49 9.91 -8.46
C ASP A 61 16.36 10.02 -9.47
N ALA A 62 16.14 11.20 -10.01
CA ALA A 62 15.01 11.50 -10.91
C ALA A 62 15.06 10.70 -12.21
N SER A 63 16.26 10.47 -12.76
CA SER A 63 16.43 9.68 -14.00
C SER A 63 16.07 8.22 -13.78
N ALA A 64 16.55 7.60 -12.71
CA ALA A 64 16.27 6.21 -12.37
C ALA A 64 14.76 6.02 -12.06
N PHE A 65 14.18 6.94 -11.33
CA PHE A 65 12.75 6.92 -11.00
C PHE A 65 11.89 7.06 -12.26
N THR A 66 12.21 8.00 -13.13
CA THR A 66 11.50 8.22 -14.39
C THR A 66 11.57 6.98 -15.28
N ARG A 67 12.75 6.36 -15.42
CA ARG A 67 12.88 5.10 -16.18
C ARG A 67 12.02 3.98 -15.60
N CYS A 68 11.95 3.86 -14.29
CA CYS A 68 11.09 2.90 -13.61
C CYS A 68 9.61 3.11 -13.96
N LEU A 69 9.13 4.35 -13.92
CA LEU A 69 7.76 4.70 -14.31
C LEU A 69 7.49 4.44 -15.79
N GLU A 70 8.36 4.89 -16.68
CA GLU A 70 8.17 4.76 -18.14
C GLU A 70 8.20 3.32 -18.61
N SER A 71 9.07 2.49 -18.04
CA SER A 71 9.12 1.06 -18.33
C SER A 71 7.98 0.27 -17.67
N ARG A 72 7.19 0.90 -16.81
CA ARG A 72 6.15 0.25 -16.02
C ARG A 72 6.66 -0.99 -15.28
N GLN A 73 7.84 -0.85 -14.69
CA GLN A 73 8.58 -1.95 -14.05
C GLN A 73 7.75 -2.72 -13.02
N PHE A 74 6.87 -2.06 -12.28
CA PHE A 74 6.06 -2.66 -11.23
C PHE A 74 4.57 -2.82 -11.57
N ALA A 75 4.17 -2.60 -12.82
CA ALA A 75 2.77 -2.74 -13.23
C ALA A 75 2.22 -4.14 -12.96
N ALA A 76 2.98 -5.18 -13.27
CA ALA A 76 2.56 -6.57 -13.05
C ALA A 76 2.39 -6.90 -11.56
N GLU A 77 3.21 -6.33 -10.68
CA GLU A 77 3.08 -6.54 -9.24
C GLU A 77 1.83 -5.86 -8.67
N VAL A 78 1.52 -4.65 -9.12
CA VAL A 78 0.27 -3.96 -8.77
C VAL A 78 -0.93 -4.76 -9.27
N ASP A 79 -0.90 -5.23 -10.51
CA ASP A 79 -1.97 -6.07 -11.09
C ASP A 79 -2.12 -7.40 -10.34
N GLY A 80 -1.03 -7.97 -9.86
CA GLY A 80 -1.03 -9.18 -9.03
C GLY A 80 -1.75 -8.95 -7.70
N ASP A 81 -1.52 -7.83 -7.05
CA ASP A 81 -2.23 -7.46 -5.82
C ASP A 81 -3.73 -7.24 -6.07
N ILE A 82 -4.09 -6.61 -7.19
CA ILE A 82 -5.50 -6.45 -7.61
C ILE A 82 -6.16 -7.81 -7.81
N ALA A 83 -5.48 -8.74 -8.49
CA ALA A 83 -6.00 -10.09 -8.72
C ALA A 83 -6.20 -10.84 -7.39
N GLN A 84 -5.26 -10.72 -6.46
CA GLN A 84 -5.37 -11.31 -5.12
C GLN A 84 -6.57 -10.74 -4.35
N ALA A 85 -6.77 -9.43 -4.39
CA ALA A 85 -7.92 -8.79 -3.77
C ALA A 85 -9.24 -9.31 -4.33
N ARG A 86 -9.34 -9.50 -5.65
CA ARG A 86 -10.52 -10.08 -6.30
C ARG A 86 -10.80 -11.50 -5.82
N GLN A 87 -9.78 -12.34 -5.73
CA GLN A 87 -9.90 -13.72 -5.22
C GLN A 87 -10.40 -13.75 -3.79
N LEU A 88 -10.01 -12.76 -2.97
CA LEU A 88 -10.47 -12.63 -1.58
C LEU A 88 -11.81 -11.90 -1.44
N GLY A 89 -12.43 -11.48 -2.54
CA GLY A 89 -13.68 -10.71 -2.52
C GLY A 89 -13.54 -9.30 -1.95
N ILE A 90 -12.33 -8.74 -1.95
CA ILE A 90 -12.06 -7.38 -1.50
C ILE A 90 -12.33 -6.41 -2.66
N ARG A 91 -13.25 -5.47 -2.47
CA ARG A 91 -13.73 -4.56 -3.52
C ARG A 91 -13.53 -3.09 -3.21
N GLY A 92 -13.06 -2.75 -2.03
CA GLY A 92 -12.93 -1.37 -1.59
C GLY A 92 -11.73 -1.14 -0.69
N THR A 93 -11.36 0.12 -0.54
CA THR A 93 -10.26 0.59 0.28
C THR A 93 -10.75 1.60 1.33
N PRO A 94 -10.14 1.63 2.49
CA PRO A 94 -9.17 0.66 2.98
C PRO A 94 -9.82 -0.67 3.41
N THR A 95 -9.12 -1.78 3.23
CA THR A 95 -9.50 -3.08 3.79
C THR A 95 -8.27 -3.67 4.47
N PHE A 96 -8.45 -4.23 5.66
CA PHE A 96 -7.38 -4.78 6.49
C PHE A 96 -7.61 -6.26 6.75
N LEU A 97 -6.54 -7.04 6.76
CA LEU A 97 -6.52 -8.42 7.21
C LEU A 97 -5.59 -8.52 8.42
N ILE A 98 -6.15 -8.73 9.59
CA ILE A 98 -5.40 -8.80 10.85
C ILE A 98 -5.41 -10.25 11.31
N ASN A 99 -4.30 -10.97 11.06
CA ASN A 99 -4.21 -12.42 11.27
C ASN A 99 -5.42 -13.17 10.68
N GLY A 100 -5.78 -12.84 9.43
CA GLY A 100 -6.89 -13.46 8.71
C GLY A 100 -8.28 -12.87 9.00
N ARG A 101 -8.43 -12.03 10.02
CA ARG A 101 -9.69 -11.34 10.30
C ARG A 101 -9.82 -10.09 9.42
N ARG A 102 -10.89 -10.04 8.65
CA ARG A 102 -11.17 -8.90 7.77
C ARG A 102 -11.81 -7.73 8.52
N LEU A 103 -11.27 -6.53 8.31
CA LEU A 103 -11.83 -5.27 8.77
C LEU A 103 -11.95 -4.33 7.57
N VAL A 104 -13.17 -3.97 7.20
CA VAL A 104 -13.46 -3.15 6.01
C VAL A 104 -13.72 -1.72 6.43
N GLY A 105 -13.04 -0.78 5.77
CA GLY A 105 -13.25 0.64 5.96
C GLY A 105 -12.30 1.31 6.96
N ALA A 106 -12.38 2.64 6.99
CA ALA A 106 -11.58 3.47 7.89
C ALA A 106 -12.25 3.54 9.27
N HIS A 107 -11.86 2.63 10.15
CA HIS A 107 -12.35 2.58 11.52
C HIS A 107 -11.54 3.48 12.48
N PRO A 108 -12.10 3.85 13.64
CA PRO A 108 -11.34 4.52 14.69
C PRO A 108 -10.15 3.67 15.16
N VAL A 109 -9.08 4.32 15.62
CA VAL A 109 -7.88 3.66 16.14
C VAL A 109 -8.21 2.65 17.26
N ALA A 110 -9.20 2.96 18.10
CA ALA A 110 -9.65 2.06 19.17
C ALA A 110 -10.08 0.70 18.63
N THR A 111 -10.82 0.65 17.50
CA THR A 111 -11.26 -0.60 16.86
C THR A 111 -10.06 -1.44 16.41
N PHE A 112 -9.05 -0.82 15.80
CA PHE A 112 -7.81 -1.53 15.43
C PHE A 112 -7.07 -2.08 16.65
N ARG A 113 -6.98 -1.29 17.71
CA ARG A 113 -6.33 -1.71 18.96
C ARG A 113 -7.01 -2.94 19.54
N ASP A 114 -8.33 -2.94 19.58
CA ASP A 114 -9.10 -4.06 20.13
C ASP A 114 -8.90 -5.34 19.29
N VAL A 115 -8.99 -5.22 17.95
CA VAL A 115 -8.79 -6.37 17.05
C VAL A 115 -7.36 -6.93 17.15
N ILE A 116 -6.35 -6.06 17.22
CA ILE A 116 -4.95 -6.47 17.36
C ILE A 116 -4.70 -7.13 18.71
N THR A 117 -5.21 -6.55 19.78
CA THR A 117 -5.07 -7.11 21.14
C THR A 117 -5.69 -8.51 21.24
N ASP A 118 -6.87 -8.67 20.68
CA ASP A 118 -7.57 -9.96 20.62
C ASP A 118 -6.79 -11.01 19.78
N ALA A 119 -6.23 -10.60 18.63
CA ALA A 119 -5.38 -11.46 17.82
C ALA A 119 -4.08 -11.90 18.56
N LEU A 120 -3.48 -11.01 19.34
CA LEU A 120 -2.30 -11.32 20.17
C LEU A 120 -2.64 -12.26 21.33
N GLY A 121 -3.82 -12.12 21.93
CA GLY A 121 -4.30 -13.01 22.99
C GLY A 121 -4.45 -14.45 22.49
N ARG A 122 -5.14 -14.65 21.38
CA ARG A 122 -5.32 -15.98 20.79
C ARG A 122 -4.01 -16.69 20.41
N ARG A 123 -3.01 -15.93 19.98
CA ARG A 123 -1.67 -16.50 19.70
C ARG A 123 -0.98 -17.03 20.95
N ARG A 124 -1.07 -16.30 22.06
CA ARG A 124 -0.47 -16.73 23.34
C ARG A 124 -1.13 -17.98 23.89
N ASP A 125 -2.44 -18.13 23.69
CA ASP A 125 -3.18 -19.31 24.15
C ASP A 125 -2.80 -20.53 23.31
N ALA A 126 -2.70 -20.40 21.99
CA ALA A 126 -2.23 -21.47 21.10
C ALA A 126 -0.79 -21.94 21.43
N GLU A 127 0.12 -21.01 21.77
CA GLU A 127 1.51 -21.33 22.14
C GLU A 127 1.64 -22.01 23.52
N LYS A 128 0.59 -22.00 24.36
CA LYS A 128 0.55 -22.70 25.66
C LYS A 128 -0.02 -24.12 25.59
N GLU A 129 -0.72 -24.42 24.51
CA GLU A 129 -1.35 -25.73 24.27
C GLU A 129 -0.41 -26.71 23.51
N GLU A 130 0.75 -26.23 23.03
CA GLU A 130 1.82 -27.03 22.43
C GLU A 130 2.87 -27.42 23.49
#